data_f34d91d7c4e3a826c911565688ea4652
#
_entry.id   f34d91d7c4e3a826c911565688ea4652
#
_cell.length_a   1.000
_cell.length_b   1.000
_cell.length_c   1.000
_cell.angle_alpha   90.00
_cell.angle_beta   90.00
_cell.angle_gamma   90.00
#
_symmetry.space_group_name_H-M   'P 1'
#
loop_
_entity.id
_entity.type
_entity.pdbx_description
1 polymer ?
#
loop_
_entity_poly.entity_id
_entity_poly.type
_entity_poly.pdbx_seq_one_letter_code
_entity_poly.pdbx_strand_id
1 'polypeptide(L)'
;MIEQLPLYVSLLFILTALVTAWLLLRSIGRSESASLPARLLLFLIPFWFVLQGILGVGDFYHFADAVPPRVFLFGILPVLLLIASYFVFFRKFVEGLSLRALTILHVIRIPVELVLLFLFQSGQVPQIMTFEGRNFDILSGLTAPIIYF
;
A
#
# COMPACT_ATOMS: atom_id res chain seq x y z
N MET A 1 -18.10 13.73 1.54
CA MET A 1 -18.31 12.89 2.74
C MET A 1 -18.65 11.48 2.28
N ILE A 2 -17.92 10.48 2.66
CA ILE A 2 -18.27 9.07 2.40
C ILE A 2 -19.35 8.71 3.41
N GLU A 3 -20.53 9.28 3.19
CA GLU A 3 -21.67 9.23 4.12
C GLU A 3 -22.41 7.92 3.99
N GLN A 4 -21.87 6.80 4.17
CA GLN A 4 -22.59 5.51 4.29
C GLN A 4 -21.66 4.30 4.11
N LEU A 5 -20.35 4.49 4.30
CA LEU A 5 -19.49 3.33 4.25
C LEU A 5 -19.71 2.47 5.51
N PRO A 6 -20.06 1.20 5.36
CA PRO A 6 -20.19 0.31 6.52
C PRO A 6 -18.88 0.25 7.32
N LEU A 7 -19.00 0.28 8.65
CA LEU A 7 -17.84 0.30 9.55
C LEU A 7 -16.86 -0.85 9.28
N TYR A 8 -17.36 -2.02 8.90
CA TYR A 8 -16.52 -3.18 8.61
C TYR A 8 -15.59 -2.96 7.42
N VAL A 9 -15.98 -2.15 6.41
CA VAL A 9 -15.13 -1.83 5.26
C VAL A 9 -13.95 -0.96 5.70
N SER A 10 -14.22 0.07 6.51
CA SER A 10 -13.17 0.92 7.08
C SER A 10 -12.21 0.14 7.97
N LEU A 11 -12.73 -0.75 8.81
CA LEU A 11 -11.92 -1.61 9.67
C LEU A 11 -11.06 -2.58 8.85
N LEU A 12 -11.63 -3.21 7.81
CA LEU A 12 -10.89 -4.09 6.92
C LEU A 12 -9.78 -3.34 6.18
N PHE A 13 -10.06 -2.13 5.70
CA PHE A 13 -9.05 -1.27 5.07
C PHE A 13 -7.90 -0.95 6.02
N ILE A 14 -8.20 -0.47 7.23
CA ILE A 14 -7.19 -0.14 8.24
C ILE A 14 -6.35 -1.37 8.60
N LEU A 15 -7.01 -2.51 8.85
CA LEU A 15 -6.32 -3.76 9.17
C LEU A 15 -5.40 -4.20 8.03
N THR A 16 -5.88 -4.14 6.79
CA THR A 16 -5.10 -4.46 5.60
C THR A 16 -3.87 -3.57 5.48
N ALA A 17 -4.03 -2.26 5.68
CA ALA A 17 -2.94 -1.30 5.65
C ALA A 17 -1.89 -1.58 6.73
N LEU A 18 -2.32 -1.84 7.98
CA LEU A 18 -1.43 -2.15 9.10
C LEU A 18 -0.68 -3.48 8.89
N VAL A 19 -1.36 -4.53 8.41
CA VAL A 19 -0.73 -5.82 8.11
C VAL A 19 0.27 -5.68 6.98
N THR A 20 -0.05 -4.90 5.93
CA THR A 20 0.88 -4.61 4.83
C THR A 20 2.14 -3.93 5.34
N ALA A 21 2.00 -2.87 6.14
CA ALA A 21 3.13 -2.17 6.74
C ALA A 21 3.98 -3.10 7.61
N TRP A 22 3.33 -3.90 8.47
CA TRP A 22 4.02 -4.85 9.33
C TRP A 22 4.81 -5.91 8.54
N LEU A 23 4.21 -6.52 7.52
CA LEU A 23 4.88 -7.51 6.66
C LEU A 23 6.06 -6.88 5.92
N LEU A 24 5.90 -5.66 5.39
CA LEU A 24 6.96 -4.95 4.69
C LEU A 24 8.13 -4.63 5.64
N LEU A 25 7.84 -4.07 6.81
CA LEU A 25 8.86 -3.78 7.83
C LEU A 25 9.59 -5.04 8.31
N ARG A 26 8.85 -6.15 8.50
CA ARG A 26 9.43 -7.44 8.86
C ARG A 26 10.34 -8.00 7.75
N SER A 27 9.98 -7.81 6.50
CA SER A 27 10.78 -8.24 5.34
C SER A 27 12.10 -7.49 5.25
N ILE A 28 12.08 -6.17 5.48
CA ILE A 28 13.26 -5.31 5.50
C ILE A 28 14.16 -5.66 6.69
N GLY A 29 13.58 -5.81 7.89
CA GLY A 29 14.32 -6.10 9.11
C GLY A 29 15.05 -7.46 9.11
N ARG A 30 14.56 -8.41 8.31
CA ARG A 30 15.21 -9.72 8.15
C ARG A 30 16.39 -9.72 7.18
N SER A 31 16.40 -8.80 6.22
CA SER A 31 17.41 -8.79 5.15
C SER A 31 18.70 -8.10 5.57
N GLU A 32 18.63 -6.85 6.04
CA GLU A 32 19.80 -6.04 6.38
C GLU A 32 19.46 -4.88 7.33
N SER A 33 18.90 -5.17 8.51
CA SER A 33 18.43 -4.13 9.45
C SER A 33 19.51 -3.13 9.90
N ALA A 34 20.78 -3.48 9.75
CA ALA A 34 21.90 -2.61 10.12
C ALA A 34 22.29 -1.60 9.02
N SER A 35 21.86 -1.80 7.77
CA SER A 35 22.20 -0.91 6.66
C SER A 35 21.44 0.42 6.73
N LEU A 36 22.08 1.51 6.27
CA LEU A 36 21.44 2.82 6.20
C LEU A 36 20.10 2.81 5.44
N PRO A 37 20.00 2.24 4.22
CA PRO A 37 18.74 2.22 3.49
C PRO A 37 17.62 1.47 4.24
N ALA A 38 17.94 0.35 4.92
CA ALA A 38 16.96 -0.37 5.74
C ALA A 38 16.44 0.50 6.89
N ARG A 39 17.33 1.18 7.62
CA ARG A 39 16.95 2.09 8.73
C ARG A 39 16.08 3.23 8.24
N LEU A 40 16.39 3.81 7.08
CA LEU A 40 15.57 4.87 6.48
C LEU A 40 14.16 4.37 6.18
N LEU A 41 13.99 3.17 5.58
CA LEU A 41 12.65 2.61 5.33
C LEU A 41 11.91 2.26 6.62
N LEU A 42 12.61 1.69 7.62
CA LEU A 42 12.01 1.36 8.92
C LEU A 42 11.48 2.62 9.65
N PHE A 43 12.05 3.79 9.39
CA PHE A 43 11.57 5.07 9.90
C PHE A 43 10.52 5.70 8.98
N LEU A 44 10.78 5.77 7.66
CA LEU A 44 9.93 6.49 6.71
C LEU A 44 8.57 5.84 6.54
N ILE A 45 8.45 4.50 6.57
CA ILE A 45 7.17 3.81 6.39
C ILE A 45 6.20 4.14 7.53
N PRO A 46 6.53 3.96 8.82
CA PRO A 46 5.64 4.34 9.91
C PRO A 46 5.34 5.84 9.93
N PHE A 47 6.36 6.68 9.71
CA PHE A 47 6.17 8.13 9.61
C PHE A 47 5.16 8.49 8.52
N TRP A 48 5.29 7.88 7.33
CA TRP A 48 4.38 8.09 6.21
C TRP A 48 2.95 7.68 6.54
N PHE A 49 2.77 6.53 7.21
CA PHE A 49 1.43 6.07 7.65
C PHE A 49 0.78 7.08 8.60
N VAL A 50 1.51 7.56 9.59
CA VAL A 50 1.01 8.57 10.54
C VAL A 50 0.66 9.88 9.83
N LEU A 51 1.57 10.35 8.95
CA LEU A 51 1.34 11.56 8.16
C LEU A 51 0.08 11.45 7.30
N GLN A 52 -0.08 10.35 6.55
CA GLN A 52 -1.25 10.13 5.71
C GLN A 52 -2.54 9.99 6.52
N GLY A 53 -2.47 9.37 7.71
CA GLY A 53 -3.59 9.31 8.64
C GLY A 53 -4.04 10.70 9.10
N ILE A 54 -3.10 11.55 9.50
CA ILE A 54 -3.39 12.94 9.91
C ILE A 54 -3.99 13.74 8.76
N LEU A 55 -3.41 13.66 7.56
CA LEU A 55 -3.89 14.37 6.38
C LEU A 55 -5.29 13.88 5.95
N GLY A 56 -5.54 12.57 6.06
CA GLY A 56 -6.84 11.97 5.74
C GLY A 56 -7.95 12.39 6.71
N VAL A 57 -7.67 12.38 8.02
CA VAL A 57 -8.63 12.81 9.05
C VAL A 57 -8.86 14.33 9.01
N GLY A 58 -7.83 15.09 8.63
CA GLY A 58 -7.89 16.57 8.55
C GLY A 58 -8.56 17.10 7.28
N ASP A 59 -9.29 16.29 6.52
CA ASP A 59 -9.97 16.67 5.27
C ASP A 59 -9.05 17.29 4.20
N PHE A 60 -7.72 17.11 4.34
CA PHE A 60 -6.74 17.71 3.44
C PHE A 60 -6.94 17.29 1.97
N TYR A 61 -7.43 16.09 1.73
CA TYR A 61 -7.65 15.52 0.39
C TYR A 61 -9.04 15.83 -0.19
N HIS A 62 -9.95 16.43 0.56
CA HIS A 62 -11.30 16.76 0.07
C HIS A 62 -11.36 17.89 -0.97
N PHE A 63 -10.28 18.65 -1.15
CA PHE A 63 -10.22 19.70 -2.16
C PHE A 63 -9.91 19.11 -3.55
N ALA A 64 -10.97 18.66 -4.22
CA ALA A 64 -10.87 18.00 -5.53
C ALA A 64 -10.47 18.97 -6.67
N ASP A 65 -10.70 20.28 -6.51
CA ASP A 65 -10.49 21.29 -7.54
C ASP A 65 -9.01 21.71 -7.70
N ALA A 66 -8.12 21.21 -6.86
CA ALA A 66 -6.69 21.50 -6.99
C ALA A 66 -6.08 20.77 -8.20
N VAL A 67 -5.41 21.52 -9.06
CA VAL A 67 -4.68 20.98 -10.22
C VAL A 67 -3.18 21.24 -10.03
N PRO A 68 -2.35 20.20 -9.87
CA PRO A 68 -2.69 18.76 -9.76
C PRO A 68 -3.38 18.40 -8.44
N PRO A 69 -4.13 17.27 -8.40
CA PRO A 69 -4.84 16.82 -7.20
C PRO A 69 -3.90 16.65 -6.01
N ARG A 70 -4.33 17.08 -4.81
CA ARG A 70 -3.51 16.96 -3.59
C ARG A 70 -3.11 15.51 -3.26
N VAL A 71 -3.99 14.55 -3.53
CA VAL A 71 -3.69 13.12 -3.40
C VAL A 71 -2.49 12.73 -4.27
N PHE A 72 -2.39 13.25 -5.48
CA PHE A 72 -1.24 12.98 -6.35
C PHE A 72 0.05 13.57 -5.76
N LEU A 73 0.03 14.86 -5.36
CA LEU A 73 1.23 15.55 -4.87
C LEU A 73 1.72 15.02 -3.53
N PHE A 74 0.82 14.75 -2.60
CA PHE A 74 1.16 14.41 -1.21
C PHE A 74 0.94 12.93 -0.87
N GLY A 75 0.25 12.17 -1.71
CA GLY A 75 0.07 10.73 -1.54
C GLY A 75 0.97 9.92 -2.47
N ILE A 76 0.86 10.14 -3.78
CA ILE A 76 1.48 9.27 -4.80
C ILE A 76 2.91 9.70 -5.13
N LEU A 77 3.11 10.98 -5.46
CA LEU A 77 4.41 11.48 -5.96
C LEU A 77 5.57 11.24 -5.00
N PRO A 78 5.46 11.49 -3.67
CA PRO A 78 6.57 11.24 -2.75
C PRO A 78 6.95 9.76 -2.67
N VAL A 79 5.97 8.86 -2.75
CA VAL A 79 6.23 7.40 -2.77
C VAL A 79 6.96 6.99 -4.04
N LEU A 80 6.55 7.52 -5.20
CA LEU A 80 7.24 7.27 -6.47
C LEU A 80 8.68 7.79 -6.44
N LEU A 81 8.90 9.00 -5.91
CA LEU A 81 10.24 9.57 -5.75
C LEU A 81 11.09 8.75 -4.79
N LEU A 82 10.52 8.27 -3.68
CA LEU A 82 11.20 7.38 -2.75
C LEU A 82 11.64 6.08 -3.46
N ILE A 83 10.72 5.43 -4.16
CA ILE A 83 11.02 4.20 -4.93
C ILE A 83 12.14 4.46 -5.94
N ALA A 84 12.02 5.51 -6.76
CA ALA A 84 13.01 5.87 -7.75
C ALA A 84 14.38 6.14 -7.10
N SER A 85 14.42 6.84 -5.97
CA SER A 85 15.65 7.12 -5.23
C SER A 85 16.34 5.83 -4.73
N TYR A 86 15.57 4.84 -4.29
CA TYR A 86 16.12 3.54 -3.86
C TYR A 86 16.73 2.76 -5.03
N PHE A 87 16.11 2.79 -6.20
CA PHE A 87 16.67 2.16 -7.41
C PHE A 87 17.94 2.85 -7.92
N VAL A 88 18.05 4.17 -7.73
CA VAL A 88 19.22 4.94 -8.18
C VAL A 88 20.36 4.88 -7.16
N PHE A 89 20.08 5.17 -5.88
CA PHE A 89 21.13 5.36 -4.87
C PHE A 89 21.41 4.12 -4.02
N PHE A 90 20.44 3.22 -3.88
CA PHE A 90 20.54 2.03 -3.01
C PHE A 90 20.30 0.72 -3.76
N ARG A 91 20.74 0.67 -5.02
CA ARG A 91 20.53 -0.49 -5.90
C ARG A 91 20.98 -1.82 -5.28
N LYS A 92 22.15 -1.86 -4.64
CA LYS A 92 22.67 -3.07 -3.97
C LYS A 92 21.75 -3.56 -2.85
N PHE A 93 21.14 -2.63 -2.11
CA PHE A 93 20.15 -2.97 -1.09
C PHE A 93 18.89 -3.58 -1.73
N VAL A 94 18.39 -2.99 -2.82
CA VAL A 94 17.22 -3.50 -3.55
C VAL A 94 17.48 -4.90 -4.11
N GLU A 95 18.66 -5.14 -4.71
CA GLU A 95 19.08 -6.43 -5.23
C GLU A 95 19.27 -7.49 -4.13
N GLY A 96 19.61 -7.08 -2.90
CA GLY A 96 19.75 -7.93 -1.73
C GLY A 96 18.43 -8.31 -1.03
N LEU A 97 17.29 -7.73 -1.43
CA LEU A 97 16.01 -8.07 -0.83
C LEU A 97 15.58 -9.50 -1.19
N SER A 98 15.05 -10.22 -0.21
CA SER A 98 14.58 -11.58 -0.40
C SER A 98 13.38 -11.63 -1.34
N LEU A 99 13.55 -12.23 -2.53
CA LEU A 99 12.45 -12.43 -3.48
C LEU A 99 11.29 -13.20 -2.84
N ARG A 100 11.58 -14.20 -1.99
CA ARG A 100 10.56 -14.96 -1.26
C ARG A 100 9.71 -14.05 -0.36
N ALA A 101 10.37 -13.15 0.41
CA ALA A 101 9.66 -12.22 1.28
C ALA A 101 8.81 -11.22 0.47
N LEU A 102 9.31 -10.77 -0.69
CA LEU A 102 8.56 -9.90 -1.60
C LEU A 102 7.38 -10.64 -2.25
N THR A 103 7.55 -11.91 -2.63
CA THR A 103 6.48 -12.72 -3.23
C THR A 103 5.33 -12.90 -2.24
N ILE A 104 5.59 -13.23 -0.98
CA ILE A 104 4.52 -13.44 0.01
C ILE A 104 3.75 -12.14 0.32
N LEU A 105 4.34 -10.97 0.11
CA LEU A 105 3.65 -9.68 0.24
C LEU A 105 2.47 -9.56 -0.74
N HIS A 106 2.50 -10.23 -1.88
CA HIS A 106 1.37 -10.20 -2.82
C HIS A 106 0.09 -10.80 -2.25
N VAL A 107 0.14 -11.62 -1.19
CA VAL A 107 -1.06 -12.13 -0.50
C VAL A 107 -1.97 -10.99 -0.01
N ILE A 108 -1.39 -9.82 0.29
CA ILE A 108 -2.14 -8.62 0.70
C ILE A 108 -3.11 -8.14 -0.39
N ARG A 109 -2.90 -8.50 -1.64
CA ARG A 109 -3.85 -8.16 -2.73
C ARG A 109 -5.23 -8.78 -2.50
N ILE A 110 -5.32 -9.91 -1.81
CA ILE A 110 -6.62 -10.54 -1.50
C ILE A 110 -7.50 -9.60 -0.66
N PRO A 111 -7.10 -9.17 0.57
CA PRO A 111 -7.92 -8.25 1.33
C PRO A 111 -8.07 -6.86 0.66
N VAL A 112 -7.11 -6.39 -0.12
CA VAL A 112 -7.26 -5.15 -0.91
C VAL A 112 -8.39 -5.28 -1.92
N GLU A 113 -8.46 -6.37 -2.66
CA GLU A 113 -9.53 -6.62 -3.63
C GLU A 113 -10.90 -6.78 -2.97
N LEU A 114 -10.97 -7.37 -1.77
CA LEU A 114 -12.22 -7.40 -0.99
C LEU A 114 -12.66 -6.00 -0.57
N VAL A 115 -11.74 -5.13 -0.16
CA VAL A 115 -12.04 -3.72 0.14
C VAL A 115 -12.57 -3.02 -1.11
N LEU A 116 -11.93 -3.19 -2.27
CA LEU A 116 -12.38 -2.59 -3.54
C LEU A 116 -13.78 -3.08 -3.93
N LEU A 117 -14.07 -4.38 -3.74
CA LEU A 117 -15.40 -4.93 -3.99
C LEU A 117 -16.46 -4.28 -3.09
N PHE A 118 -16.20 -4.16 -1.78
CA PHE A 118 -17.13 -3.52 -0.85
C PHE A 118 -17.31 -2.02 -1.14
N LEU A 119 -16.26 -1.33 -1.56
CA LEU A 119 -16.35 0.06 -2.03
C LEU A 119 -17.21 0.16 -3.31
N PHE A 120 -17.08 -0.77 -4.24
CA PHE A 120 -17.93 -0.83 -5.42
C PHE A 120 -19.39 -1.08 -5.05
N GLN A 121 -19.68 -2.04 -4.19
CA GLN A 121 -21.04 -2.32 -3.70
C GLN A 121 -21.67 -1.12 -2.98
N SER A 122 -20.83 -0.27 -2.38
CA SER A 122 -21.25 1.00 -1.75
C SER A 122 -21.28 2.19 -2.73
N GLY A 123 -21.06 1.96 -4.04
CA GLY A 123 -21.10 3.00 -5.08
C GLY A 123 -19.92 4.00 -5.04
N GLN A 124 -18.83 3.69 -4.32
CA GLN A 124 -17.70 4.61 -4.14
C GLN A 124 -16.64 4.48 -5.25
N VAL A 125 -16.53 3.32 -5.88
CA VAL A 125 -15.59 3.08 -6.97
C VAL A 125 -16.28 2.34 -8.13
N PRO A 126 -15.80 2.49 -9.39
CA PRO A 126 -16.37 1.77 -10.52
C PRO A 126 -15.99 0.29 -10.50
N GLN A 127 -16.85 -0.58 -11.04
CA GLN A 127 -16.65 -2.03 -11.10
C GLN A 127 -15.32 -2.44 -11.74
N ILE A 128 -14.84 -1.68 -12.71
CA ILE A 128 -13.58 -1.97 -13.41
C ILE A 128 -12.36 -2.03 -12.46
N MET A 129 -12.45 -1.44 -11.28
CA MET A 129 -11.38 -1.45 -10.26
C MET A 129 -11.41 -2.72 -9.40
N THR A 130 -12.43 -3.57 -9.51
CA THR A 130 -12.59 -4.79 -8.73
C THR A 130 -12.26 -6.03 -9.56
N PHE A 131 -12.06 -7.18 -8.90
CA PHE A 131 -11.83 -8.46 -9.58
C PHE A 131 -13.05 -8.93 -10.39
N GLU A 132 -14.26 -8.46 -10.10
CA GLU A 132 -15.47 -8.70 -10.94
C GLU A 132 -15.43 -7.88 -12.24
N GLY A 133 -14.59 -6.85 -12.32
CA GLY A 133 -14.35 -6.07 -13.53
C GLY A 133 -13.17 -6.62 -14.33
N ARG A 134 -12.08 -5.83 -14.38
CA ARG A 134 -10.86 -6.20 -15.14
C ARG A 134 -9.60 -6.18 -14.27
N ASN A 135 -9.74 -6.06 -12.96
CA ASN A 135 -8.61 -6.08 -12.05
C ASN A 135 -8.34 -7.52 -11.60
N PHE A 136 -7.35 -8.17 -12.22
CA PHE A 136 -6.96 -9.55 -11.90
C PHE A 136 -5.88 -9.63 -10.82
N ASP A 137 -5.67 -8.59 -10.05
CA ASP A 137 -4.64 -8.53 -8.99
C ASP A 137 -4.84 -9.59 -7.89
N ILE A 138 -6.08 -10.01 -7.65
CA ILE A 138 -6.40 -11.09 -6.72
C ILE A 138 -5.67 -12.41 -7.10
N LEU A 139 -5.46 -12.66 -8.40
CA LEU A 139 -4.76 -13.87 -8.85
C LEU A 139 -3.31 -13.89 -8.37
N SER A 140 -2.62 -12.75 -8.38
CA SER A 140 -1.27 -12.65 -7.86
C SER A 140 -1.21 -12.88 -6.35
N GLY A 141 -2.25 -12.47 -5.62
CA GLY A 141 -2.40 -12.77 -4.19
C GLY A 141 -2.59 -14.25 -3.90
N LEU A 142 -3.44 -14.92 -4.70
CA LEU A 142 -3.74 -16.35 -4.54
C LEU A 142 -2.57 -17.26 -4.96
N THR A 143 -1.82 -16.85 -5.99
CA THR A 143 -0.66 -17.64 -6.48
C THR A 143 0.61 -17.41 -5.66
N ALA A 144 0.72 -16.30 -4.94
CA ALA A 144 1.91 -15.97 -4.14
C ALA A 144 2.33 -17.07 -3.15
N PRO A 145 1.42 -17.70 -2.38
CA PRO A 145 1.79 -18.81 -1.49
C PRO A 145 2.33 -20.04 -2.25
N ILE A 146 1.78 -20.31 -3.45
CA ILE A 146 2.20 -21.45 -4.29
C ILE A 146 3.61 -21.25 -4.83
N ILE A 147 3.93 -20.01 -5.23
CA ILE A 147 5.25 -19.66 -5.77
C ILE A 147 6.30 -19.55 -4.63
N TYR A 148 5.86 -19.23 -3.41
CA TYR A 148 6.73 -19.10 -2.25
C TYR A 148 7.35 -20.44 -1.82
N PHE A 149 6.62 -21.54 -1.95
CA PHE A 149 7.05 -22.90 -1.59
C PHE A 149 7.65 -23.64 -2.78
#